data_d7ef3b8b5267f848af1e47d735c22872
#
_entry.id   d7ef3b8b5267f848af1e47d735c22872
#
_cell.length_a   1.000
_cell.length_b   1.000
_cell.length_c   1.000
_cell.angle_alpha   90.00
_cell.angle_beta   90.00
_cell.angle_gamma   90.00
#
_symmetry.space_group_name_H-M   'P 1'
#
loop_
_entity.id
_entity.type
_entity.pdbx_description
1 polymer ?
#
loop_
_entity_poly.entity_id
_entity_poly.type
_entity_poly.pdbx_seq_one_letter_code
_entity_poly.pdbx_strand_id
1 'polypeptide(L)'
;GYNTHYHREEQGVMADYVIIMGYDEHFAGSYEAGSVASYNYVKEGIEETLRDVPADKVINAVPFYTRLWNETPKTDEERAEDQGTEAASYSMKVTSEALGMEEAAQRVSEAGATVTWDDTAKQNYAEWQGDNDSTYRIWLEDASSLEVKLGLMKDNNLAGTAAWKLGFETSDIWDLIQKYVN
;
A
#
# COMPACT_ATOMS: atom_id res chain seq x y z
N GLY A 1 -19.19 0.61 -0.71
CA GLY A 1 -17.97 -0.12 -0.48
C GLY A 1 -17.63 -1.09 -1.60
N TYR A 2 -16.37 -1.23 -1.88
CA TYR A 2 -15.81 -2.06 -2.95
C TYR A 2 -16.15 -3.57 -2.86
N ASN A 3 -16.70 -4.03 -1.74
CA ASN A 3 -16.82 -5.45 -1.43
C ASN A 3 -18.24 -5.99 -1.30
N THR A 4 -19.25 -5.23 -1.71
CA THR A 4 -20.66 -5.67 -1.65
C THR A 4 -21.00 -6.79 -2.64
N HIS A 5 -20.09 -7.14 -3.55
CA HIS A 5 -20.27 -8.19 -4.54
C HIS A 5 -19.68 -9.55 -4.13
N TYR A 6 -18.95 -9.60 -3.02
CA TYR A 6 -18.35 -10.83 -2.53
C TYR A 6 -19.14 -11.34 -1.32
N HIS A 7 -19.75 -12.51 -1.45
CA HIS A 7 -20.36 -13.25 -0.34
C HIS A 7 -19.26 -13.90 0.50
N ARG A 8 -18.62 -13.14 1.38
CA ARG A 8 -17.48 -13.59 2.17
C ARG A 8 -17.81 -14.75 3.10
N GLU A 9 -19.00 -14.77 3.69
CA GLU A 9 -19.47 -15.86 4.53
C GLU A 9 -19.47 -17.19 3.74
N GLU A 10 -20.00 -17.19 2.52
CA GLU A 10 -20.01 -18.37 1.66
C GLU A 10 -18.61 -18.75 1.18
N GLN A 11 -17.74 -17.77 0.89
CA GLN A 11 -16.32 -18.04 0.58
C GLN A 11 -15.62 -18.70 1.77
N GLY A 12 -15.86 -18.24 3.00
CA GLY A 12 -15.31 -18.80 4.22
C GLY A 12 -15.75 -20.25 4.47
N VAL A 13 -16.93 -20.64 3.98
CA VAL A 13 -17.41 -22.03 4.06
C VAL A 13 -16.82 -22.91 2.97
N MET A 14 -16.78 -22.42 1.72
CA MET A 14 -16.45 -23.23 0.54
C MET A 14 -14.95 -23.31 0.24
N ALA A 15 -14.16 -22.30 0.62
CA ALA A 15 -12.73 -22.24 0.37
C ALA A 15 -11.92 -22.81 1.55
N ASP A 16 -10.78 -23.44 1.25
CA ASP A 16 -9.81 -23.81 2.28
C ASP A 16 -9.12 -22.57 2.83
N TYR A 17 -8.80 -21.62 1.96
CA TYR A 17 -8.22 -20.32 2.33
C TYR A 17 -8.86 -19.17 1.54
N VAL A 18 -8.94 -18.02 2.18
CA VAL A 18 -9.34 -16.74 1.58
C VAL A 18 -8.16 -15.80 1.67
N ILE A 19 -7.62 -15.38 0.53
CA ILE A 19 -6.50 -14.43 0.46
C ILE A 19 -7.08 -13.05 0.22
N ILE A 20 -6.85 -12.12 1.15
CA ILE A 20 -7.17 -10.70 0.97
C ILE A 20 -5.93 -9.98 0.47
N MET A 21 -6.11 -9.17 -0.57
CA MET A 21 -5.05 -8.33 -1.12
C MET A 21 -4.97 -7.03 -0.30
N GLY A 22 -4.14 -7.04 0.75
CA GLY A 22 -3.96 -5.92 1.68
C GLY A 22 -3.06 -4.83 1.08
N TYR A 23 -3.34 -4.39 -0.13
CA TYR A 23 -2.60 -3.36 -0.87
C TYR A 23 -3.50 -2.68 -1.92
N ASP A 24 -2.92 -1.73 -2.68
CA ASP A 24 -3.62 -0.84 -3.61
C ASP A 24 -4.65 0.08 -2.92
N GLU A 25 -4.36 0.51 -1.68
CA GLU A 25 -5.09 1.59 -1.01
C GLU A 25 -5.07 2.84 -1.89
N HIS A 26 -3.87 3.23 -2.35
CA HIS A 26 -3.68 4.20 -3.40
C HIS A 26 -3.00 3.52 -4.61
N PHE A 27 -3.53 3.75 -5.80
CA PHE A 27 -3.13 3.09 -7.04
C PHE A 27 -2.95 4.10 -8.18
N ALA A 28 -2.51 3.67 -9.36
CA ALA A 28 -2.17 4.56 -10.49
C ALA A 28 -3.29 5.54 -10.91
N GLY A 29 -4.54 5.25 -10.59
CA GLY A 29 -5.69 6.11 -10.88
C GLY A 29 -6.14 6.99 -9.71
N SER A 30 -5.41 7.00 -8.60
CA SER A 30 -5.74 7.86 -7.46
C SER A 30 -5.49 9.32 -7.77
N TYR A 31 -6.36 10.20 -7.29
CA TYR A 31 -6.24 11.64 -7.43
C TYR A 31 -5.36 12.30 -6.37
N GLU A 32 -4.96 11.55 -5.36
CA GLU A 32 -4.10 11.97 -4.27
C GLU A 32 -2.96 10.96 -4.08
N ALA A 33 -1.79 11.45 -3.70
CA ALA A 33 -0.67 10.61 -3.30
C ALA A 33 -0.94 9.96 -1.94
N GLY A 34 -0.57 8.70 -1.79
CA GLY A 34 -0.74 7.99 -0.53
C GLY A 34 -0.02 6.65 -0.48
N SER A 35 -0.06 6.02 0.69
CA SER A 35 0.48 4.68 0.88
C SER A 35 -0.26 3.66 0.01
N VAL A 36 0.47 2.67 -0.49
CA VAL A 36 -0.12 1.50 -1.16
C VAL A 36 -0.83 0.59 -0.15
N ALA A 37 -0.37 0.57 1.10
CA ALA A 37 -0.90 -0.30 2.14
C ALA A 37 -0.58 0.27 3.53
N SER A 38 -1.29 1.31 3.95
CA SER A 38 -1.13 1.85 5.30
C SER A 38 -1.56 0.83 6.37
N TYR A 39 -1.05 1.00 7.59
CA TYR A 39 -1.42 0.14 8.71
C TYR A 39 -2.94 0.06 8.93
N ASN A 40 -3.61 1.21 8.92
CA ASN A 40 -5.05 1.25 9.17
C ASN A 40 -5.83 0.56 8.06
N TYR A 41 -5.46 0.76 6.80
CA TYR A 41 -6.08 0.09 5.67
C TYR A 41 -5.98 -1.44 5.77
N VAL A 42 -4.77 -1.95 6.06
CA VAL A 42 -4.55 -3.40 6.22
C VAL A 42 -5.32 -3.93 7.41
N LYS A 43 -5.28 -3.23 8.55
CA LYS A 43 -6.00 -3.60 9.76
C LYS A 43 -7.50 -3.68 9.53
N GLU A 44 -8.09 -2.64 8.94
CA GLU A 44 -9.52 -2.61 8.62
C GLU A 44 -9.92 -3.74 7.65
N GLY A 45 -9.10 -4.00 6.62
CA GLY A 45 -9.34 -5.10 5.68
C GLY A 45 -9.34 -6.48 6.36
N ILE A 46 -8.45 -6.70 7.31
CA ILE A 46 -8.42 -7.91 8.15
C ILE A 46 -9.68 -7.98 9.03
N GLU A 47 -9.96 -6.93 9.79
CA GLU A 47 -11.09 -6.88 10.72
C GLU A 47 -12.44 -7.09 10.00
N GLU A 48 -12.64 -6.47 8.84
CA GLU A 48 -13.83 -6.65 8.00
C GLU A 48 -13.96 -8.11 7.51
N THR A 49 -12.85 -8.72 7.10
CA THR A 49 -12.86 -10.09 6.60
C THR A 49 -13.16 -11.09 7.71
N LEU A 50 -12.63 -10.87 8.91
CA LEU A 50 -12.83 -11.74 10.07
C LEU A 50 -14.27 -11.74 10.61
N ARG A 51 -15.12 -10.82 10.19
CA ARG A 51 -16.56 -10.87 10.51
C ARG A 51 -17.24 -12.07 9.89
N ASP A 52 -16.77 -12.50 8.71
CA ASP A 52 -17.43 -13.50 7.89
C ASP A 52 -16.60 -14.75 7.66
N VAL A 53 -15.27 -14.67 7.81
CA VAL A 53 -14.32 -15.76 7.52
C VAL A 53 -13.52 -16.13 8.77
N PRO A 54 -13.45 -17.42 9.15
CA PRO A 54 -12.60 -17.86 10.25
C PRO A 54 -11.14 -17.48 10.06
N ALA A 55 -10.46 -17.01 11.12
CA ALA A 55 -9.10 -16.49 11.08
C ALA A 55 -8.08 -17.50 10.53
N ASP A 56 -8.25 -18.76 10.86
CA ASP A 56 -7.41 -19.87 10.40
C ASP A 56 -7.56 -20.21 8.90
N LYS A 57 -8.45 -19.50 8.20
CA LYS A 57 -8.62 -19.55 6.74
C LYS A 57 -8.18 -18.26 6.04
N VAL A 58 -7.93 -17.17 6.77
CA VAL A 58 -7.58 -15.88 6.19
C VAL A 58 -6.06 -15.77 6.01
N ILE A 59 -5.65 -15.42 4.80
CA ILE A 59 -4.27 -15.05 4.46
C ILE A 59 -4.27 -13.57 4.06
N ASN A 60 -3.46 -12.74 4.71
CA ASN A 60 -3.27 -11.36 4.28
C ASN A 60 -2.07 -11.25 3.34
N ALA A 61 -2.31 -10.79 2.12
CA ALA A 61 -1.24 -10.50 1.18
C ALA A 61 -0.73 -9.07 1.39
N VAL A 62 0.59 -8.93 1.49
CA VAL A 62 1.31 -7.67 1.65
C VAL A 62 2.01 -7.28 0.34
N PRO A 63 2.21 -5.96 0.07
CA PRO A 63 2.97 -5.54 -1.09
C PRO A 63 4.48 -5.62 -0.82
N PHE A 64 5.24 -6.04 -1.84
CA PHE A 64 6.69 -5.85 -1.91
C PHE A 64 7.05 -4.67 -2.83
N TYR A 65 6.08 -3.80 -3.10
CA TYR A 65 6.22 -2.61 -3.91
C TYR A 65 5.58 -1.41 -3.23
N THR A 66 5.99 -0.26 -3.67
CA THR A 66 5.36 1.02 -3.32
C THR A 66 5.14 1.86 -4.57
N ARG A 67 4.64 3.09 -4.39
CA ARG A 67 4.51 4.07 -5.47
C ARG A 67 5.30 5.33 -5.16
N LEU A 68 6.13 5.71 -6.13
CA LEU A 68 6.69 7.05 -6.19
C LEU A 68 5.66 7.95 -6.88
N TRP A 69 5.13 8.89 -6.13
CA TRP A 69 4.15 9.86 -6.59
C TRP A 69 4.82 11.12 -7.07
N ASN A 70 4.28 11.71 -8.12
CA ASN A 70 4.65 13.04 -8.60
C ASN A 70 3.37 13.89 -8.68
N GLU A 71 3.32 14.94 -7.88
CA GLU A 71 2.24 15.92 -7.83
C GLU A 71 2.68 17.21 -8.51
N THR A 72 1.94 17.64 -9.52
CA THR A 72 2.19 18.89 -10.26
C THR A 72 0.95 19.78 -10.21
N PRO A 73 1.09 21.13 -10.14
CA PRO A 73 -0.06 22.01 -10.30
C PRO A 73 -0.71 21.81 -11.67
N LYS A 74 -2.04 21.67 -11.69
CA LYS A 74 -2.78 21.58 -12.96
C LYS A 74 -2.68 22.87 -13.75
N THR A 75 -2.49 22.75 -15.05
CA THR A 75 -2.63 23.85 -16.00
C THR A 75 -4.09 24.29 -16.12
N ASP A 76 -4.32 25.44 -16.75
CA ASP A 76 -5.69 25.92 -17.00
C ASP A 76 -6.44 25.02 -18.01
N GLU A 77 -5.72 24.42 -18.95
CA GLU A 77 -6.27 23.44 -19.91
C GLU A 77 -6.72 22.16 -19.16
N GLU A 78 -5.87 21.60 -18.29
CA GLU A 78 -6.20 20.41 -17.50
C GLU A 78 -7.39 20.66 -16.57
N ARG A 79 -7.48 21.84 -15.95
CA ARG A 79 -8.65 22.22 -15.14
C ARG A 79 -9.92 22.32 -15.98
N ALA A 80 -9.81 22.79 -17.21
CA ALA A 80 -10.96 22.89 -18.11
C ALA A 80 -11.42 21.50 -18.60
N GLU A 81 -10.47 20.60 -18.87
CA GLU A 81 -10.76 19.21 -19.25
C GLU A 81 -11.44 18.42 -18.14
N ASP A 82 -11.06 18.68 -16.88
CA ASP A 82 -11.59 17.97 -15.71
C ASP A 82 -13.01 18.43 -15.32
N GLN A 83 -13.53 19.53 -15.91
CA GLN A 83 -14.85 20.05 -15.53
C GLN A 83 -15.97 19.00 -15.64
N GLY A 84 -16.70 18.82 -14.55
CA GLY A 84 -17.79 17.84 -14.47
C GLY A 84 -17.34 16.42 -14.13
N THR A 85 -16.06 16.21 -13.90
CA THR A 85 -15.50 14.94 -13.40
C THR A 85 -15.09 15.05 -11.93
N GLU A 86 -14.82 13.92 -11.27
CA GLU A 86 -14.27 13.87 -9.91
C GLU A 86 -12.92 14.59 -9.83
N ALA A 87 -12.10 14.51 -10.86
CA ALA A 87 -10.79 15.15 -10.97
C ALA A 87 -10.85 16.68 -10.80
N ALA A 88 -11.99 17.32 -11.08
CA ALA A 88 -12.19 18.76 -10.91
C ALA A 88 -12.05 19.22 -9.44
N SER A 89 -12.24 18.32 -8.47
CA SER A 89 -12.12 18.61 -7.04
C SER A 89 -10.68 18.74 -6.57
N TYR A 90 -9.71 18.30 -7.37
CA TYR A 90 -8.30 18.26 -7.02
C TYR A 90 -7.52 19.32 -7.78
N SER A 91 -6.70 20.09 -7.03
CA SER A 91 -5.88 21.18 -7.60
C SER A 91 -4.58 20.69 -8.26
N MET A 92 -4.15 19.49 -7.90
CA MET A 92 -2.93 18.86 -8.39
C MET A 92 -3.27 17.76 -9.41
N LYS A 93 -2.39 17.60 -10.38
CA LYS A 93 -2.30 16.39 -11.21
C LYS A 93 -1.36 15.43 -10.51
N VAL A 94 -1.80 14.20 -10.34
CA VAL A 94 -1.04 13.15 -9.66
C VAL A 94 -0.72 12.04 -10.64
N THR A 95 0.55 11.68 -10.71
CA THR A 95 1.03 10.51 -11.46
C THR A 95 1.88 9.65 -10.55
N SER A 96 2.04 8.37 -10.87
CA SER A 96 2.85 7.49 -10.05
C SER A 96 3.53 6.38 -10.84
N GLU A 97 4.66 5.93 -10.31
CA GLU A 97 5.42 4.78 -10.76
C GLU A 97 5.47 3.74 -9.65
N ALA A 98 5.21 2.47 -9.99
CA ALA A 98 5.35 1.37 -9.02
C ALA A 98 6.82 0.92 -8.98
N LEU A 99 7.39 0.84 -7.78
CA LEU A 99 8.79 0.49 -7.53
C LEU A 99 8.88 -0.66 -6.54
N GLY A 100 9.79 -1.61 -6.79
CA GLY A 100 10.19 -2.60 -5.79
C GLY A 100 10.97 -1.95 -4.64
N MET A 101 11.21 -2.69 -3.57
CA MET A 101 11.80 -2.14 -2.34
C MET A 101 13.20 -1.55 -2.56
N GLU A 102 14.07 -2.25 -3.28
CA GLU A 102 15.44 -1.77 -3.54
C GLU A 102 15.43 -0.51 -4.42
N GLU A 103 14.63 -0.52 -5.48
CA GLU A 103 14.51 0.62 -6.39
C GLU A 103 13.89 1.84 -5.69
N ALA A 104 12.91 1.66 -4.84
CA ALA A 104 12.31 2.72 -4.04
C ALA A 104 13.33 3.37 -3.11
N ALA A 105 14.12 2.57 -2.38
CA ALA A 105 15.19 3.06 -1.51
C ALA A 105 16.27 3.80 -2.31
N GLN A 106 16.64 3.30 -3.49
CA GLN A 106 17.59 3.95 -4.39
C GLN A 106 17.08 5.32 -4.83
N ARG A 107 15.81 5.45 -5.27
CA ARG A 107 15.23 6.75 -5.71
C ARG A 107 15.28 7.79 -4.59
N VAL A 108 14.96 7.42 -3.36
CA VAL A 108 15.04 8.31 -2.20
C VAL A 108 16.47 8.75 -1.92
N SER A 109 17.44 7.81 -2.00
CA SER A 109 18.87 8.08 -1.82
C SER A 109 19.43 9.01 -2.89
N GLU A 110 19.10 8.78 -4.17
CA GLU A 110 19.54 9.61 -5.30
C GLU A 110 18.97 11.03 -5.22
N ALA A 111 17.76 11.19 -4.71
CA ALA A 111 17.16 12.49 -4.45
C ALA A 111 17.77 13.21 -3.24
N GLY A 112 18.57 12.53 -2.42
CA GLY A 112 19.09 13.08 -1.16
C GLY A 112 17.97 13.43 -0.16
N ALA A 113 16.80 12.79 -0.28
CA ALA A 113 15.63 13.10 0.54
C ALA A 113 15.80 12.53 1.96
N THR A 114 15.25 13.27 2.93
CA THR A 114 15.23 12.82 4.33
C THR A 114 14.06 11.85 4.53
N VAL A 115 14.38 10.66 5.06
CA VAL A 115 13.38 9.68 5.44
C VAL A 115 12.93 9.94 6.88
N THR A 116 11.60 9.98 7.09
CA THR A 116 10.98 10.11 8.40
C THR A 116 9.91 9.04 8.60
N TRP A 117 9.68 8.64 9.85
CA TRP A 117 8.61 7.70 10.15
C TRP A 117 7.25 8.39 10.12
N ASP A 118 6.34 7.90 9.27
CA ASP A 118 4.93 8.29 9.31
C ASP A 118 4.19 7.38 10.30
N ASP A 119 3.85 7.95 11.46
CA ASP A 119 3.22 7.19 12.53
C ASP A 119 1.77 6.80 12.24
N THR A 120 1.14 7.45 11.28
CA THR A 120 -0.23 7.12 10.84
C THR A 120 -0.22 5.93 9.88
N ALA A 121 0.60 5.99 8.84
CA ALA A 121 0.75 4.90 7.89
C ALA A 121 1.57 3.73 8.45
N LYS A 122 2.38 3.97 9.50
CA LYS A 122 3.39 3.03 10.05
C LYS A 122 4.40 2.62 8.98
N GLN A 123 4.92 3.62 8.27
CA GLN A 123 5.86 3.46 7.18
C GLN A 123 6.93 4.54 7.20
N ASN A 124 8.08 4.24 6.65
CA ASN A 124 9.07 5.26 6.31
C ASN A 124 8.56 6.09 5.14
N TYR A 125 8.63 7.41 5.27
CA TYR A 125 8.14 8.39 4.31
C TYR A 125 9.25 9.34 3.90
N ALA A 126 9.26 9.70 2.63
CA ALA A 126 10.12 10.76 2.11
C ALA A 126 9.36 11.63 1.11
N GLU A 127 9.72 12.91 1.06
CA GLU A 127 9.27 13.85 0.03
C GLU A 127 10.41 14.76 -0.40
N TRP A 128 10.36 15.24 -1.64
CA TRP A 128 11.30 16.22 -2.18
C TRP A 128 10.69 17.01 -3.31
N GLN A 129 11.27 18.18 -3.58
CA GLN A 129 10.86 19.02 -4.70
C GLN A 129 11.50 18.55 -6.00
N GLY A 130 10.72 18.48 -7.04
CA GLY A 130 11.19 18.28 -8.39
C GLY A 130 11.17 19.56 -9.23
N ASP A 131 11.31 19.41 -10.54
CA ASP A 131 11.21 20.52 -11.47
C ASP A 131 9.76 20.98 -11.66
N ASN A 132 9.57 22.24 -12.10
CA ASN A 132 8.26 22.82 -12.45
C ASN A 132 7.24 22.77 -11.32
N ASP A 133 7.67 23.12 -10.10
CA ASP A 133 6.84 23.11 -8.89
C ASP A 133 6.22 21.75 -8.56
N SER A 134 6.84 20.66 -9.04
CA SER A 134 6.41 19.32 -8.68
C SER A 134 6.91 18.91 -7.30
N THR A 135 6.14 18.05 -6.64
CA THR A 135 6.54 17.40 -5.38
C THR A 135 6.50 15.89 -5.57
N TYR A 136 7.60 15.24 -5.22
CA TYR A 136 7.66 13.79 -5.15
C TYR A 136 7.37 13.32 -3.72
N ARG A 137 6.58 12.26 -3.59
CA ARG A 137 6.25 11.61 -2.31
C ARG A 137 6.32 10.10 -2.43
N ILE A 138 6.77 9.46 -1.37
CA ILE A 138 6.85 8.00 -1.31
C ILE A 138 6.68 7.51 0.13
N TRP A 139 5.85 6.48 0.32
CA TRP A 139 5.77 5.66 1.53
C TRP A 139 6.46 4.35 1.24
N LEU A 140 7.60 4.10 1.88
CA LEU A 140 8.41 2.93 1.61
C LEU A 140 7.78 1.66 2.18
N GLU A 141 7.78 0.60 1.38
CA GLU A 141 7.64 -0.75 1.89
C GLU A 141 9.05 -1.29 2.17
N ASP A 142 9.29 -1.64 3.40
CA ASP A 142 10.56 -2.14 3.92
C ASP A 142 10.33 -3.09 5.11
N ALA A 143 11.41 -3.56 5.72
CA ALA A 143 11.31 -4.44 6.89
C ALA A 143 10.50 -3.83 8.03
N SER A 144 10.60 -2.51 8.27
CA SER A 144 9.90 -1.84 9.36
C SER A 144 8.38 -1.81 9.14
N SER A 145 7.94 -1.47 7.94
CA SER A 145 6.51 -1.45 7.58
C SER A 145 5.92 -2.86 7.51
N LEU A 146 6.67 -3.83 6.99
CA LEU A 146 6.22 -5.21 6.93
C LEU A 146 6.14 -5.85 8.32
N GLU A 147 7.08 -5.56 9.23
CA GLU A 147 7.04 -6.08 10.60
C GLU A 147 5.72 -5.72 11.29
N VAL A 148 5.25 -4.49 11.13
CA VAL A 148 3.98 -4.03 11.69
C VAL A 148 2.79 -4.79 11.08
N LYS A 149 2.80 -5.03 9.77
CA LYS A 149 1.73 -5.77 9.06
C LYS A 149 1.73 -7.27 9.40
N LEU A 150 2.91 -7.88 9.53
CA LEU A 150 3.05 -9.25 10.01
C LEU A 150 2.61 -9.39 11.46
N GLY A 151 2.80 -8.36 12.28
CA GLY A 151 2.23 -8.26 13.61
C GLY A 151 0.70 -8.39 13.60
N LEU A 152 0.01 -7.69 12.71
CA LEU A 152 -1.44 -7.81 12.54
C LEU A 152 -1.88 -9.24 12.19
N MET A 153 -1.12 -9.93 11.32
CA MET A 153 -1.38 -11.34 10.99
C MET A 153 -1.32 -12.22 12.23
N LYS A 154 -0.26 -12.06 13.04
CA LYS A 154 -0.05 -12.85 14.25
C LYS A 154 -1.08 -12.56 15.33
N ASP A 155 -1.37 -11.28 15.58
CA ASP A 155 -2.30 -10.85 16.62
C ASP A 155 -3.74 -11.29 16.35
N ASN A 156 -4.09 -11.44 15.08
CA ASN A 156 -5.40 -11.93 14.63
C ASN A 156 -5.44 -13.46 14.37
N ASN A 157 -4.35 -14.18 14.61
CA ASN A 157 -4.23 -15.63 14.37
C ASN A 157 -4.62 -16.04 12.94
N LEU A 158 -4.18 -15.26 11.95
CA LEU A 158 -4.45 -15.59 10.56
C LEU A 158 -3.72 -16.85 10.11
N ALA A 159 -4.21 -17.51 9.06
CA ALA A 159 -3.60 -18.70 8.48
C ALA A 159 -2.18 -18.46 7.95
N GLY A 160 -1.88 -17.22 7.53
CA GLY A 160 -0.57 -16.88 7.02
C GLY A 160 -0.51 -15.53 6.31
N THR A 161 0.58 -15.33 5.60
CA THR A 161 0.80 -14.17 4.74
C THR A 161 1.11 -14.61 3.32
N ALA A 162 0.79 -13.77 2.35
CA ALA A 162 1.23 -13.86 0.95
C ALA A 162 1.89 -12.55 0.57
N ALA A 163 2.49 -12.46 -0.60
CA ALA A 163 3.13 -11.23 -1.05
C ALA A 163 2.97 -10.98 -2.55
N TRP A 164 2.86 -9.74 -2.94
CA TRP A 164 2.93 -9.31 -4.33
C TRP A 164 4.08 -8.32 -4.52
N LYS A 165 5.10 -8.66 -5.25
CA LYS A 165 5.36 -9.98 -5.84
C LYS A 165 6.83 -10.36 -5.62
N LEU A 166 7.13 -11.64 -5.78
CA LEU A 166 8.51 -12.14 -5.76
C LEU A 166 9.40 -11.38 -6.75
N GLY A 167 10.62 -11.04 -6.32
CA GLY A 167 11.60 -10.26 -7.06
C GLY A 167 11.49 -8.75 -6.84
N PHE A 168 10.57 -8.28 -5.98
CA PHE A 168 10.47 -6.88 -5.56
C PHE A 168 10.97 -6.64 -4.13
N GLU A 169 11.15 -7.72 -3.38
CA GLU A 169 11.64 -7.68 -2.00
C GLU A 169 13.16 -7.51 -1.92
N THR A 170 13.61 -6.96 -0.79
CA THR A 170 15.00 -7.06 -0.34
C THR A 170 15.22 -8.36 0.43
N SER A 171 16.45 -8.84 0.50
CA SER A 171 16.76 -10.18 1.04
C SER A 171 16.43 -10.34 2.53
N ASP A 172 16.46 -9.27 3.30
CA ASP A 172 16.16 -9.22 4.74
C ASP A 172 14.68 -9.51 5.05
N ILE A 173 13.80 -9.33 4.08
CA ILE A 173 12.36 -9.57 4.22
C ILE A 173 12.06 -11.03 4.53
N TRP A 174 12.82 -11.95 3.97
CA TRP A 174 12.60 -13.39 4.22
C TRP A 174 12.95 -13.80 5.64
N ASP A 175 14.03 -13.23 6.20
CA ASP A 175 14.40 -13.44 7.59
C ASP A 175 13.33 -12.88 8.55
N LEU A 176 12.74 -11.74 8.18
CA LEU A 176 11.64 -11.15 8.92
C LEU A 176 10.39 -12.05 8.88
N ILE A 177 9.95 -12.48 7.70
CA ILE A 177 8.76 -13.33 7.55
C ILE A 177 8.90 -14.61 8.38
N GLN A 178 10.08 -15.25 8.37
CA GLN A 178 10.33 -16.46 9.12
C GLN A 178 10.09 -16.32 10.63
N LYS A 179 10.29 -15.15 11.22
CA LYS A 179 10.02 -14.88 12.64
C LYS A 179 8.53 -14.93 13.00
N TYR A 180 7.67 -14.72 12.01
CA TYR A 180 6.22 -14.61 12.22
C TYR A 180 5.44 -15.86 11.80
N VAL A 181 6.00 -16.70 10.94
CA VAL A 181 5.33 -17.92 10.43
C VAL A 181 5.80 -19.23 11.07
N ASN A 182 6.78 -19.17 11.99
CA ASN A 182 7.29 -20.32 12.73
C ASN A 182 6.76 -20.37 14.17
#